data_17c4499d1dd4d7f3b8446b5d9b6a3a11
#
_entry.id   17c4499d1dd4d7f3b8446b5d9b6a3a11
#
_cell.length_a   1.000
_cell.length_b   1.000
_cell.length_c   1.000
_cell.angle_alpha   90.00
_cell.angle_beta   90.00
_cell.angle_gamma   90.00
#
_symmetry.space_group_name_H-M   'P 1'
#
loop_
_entity.id
_entity.type
_entity.pdbx_description
1 polymer ?
#
loop_
_entity_poly.entity_id
_entity_poly.type
_entity_poly.pdbx_seq_one_letter_code
_entity_poly.pdbx_strand_id
1 'polypeptide(L)'
;MRIGEQIKNYRKTVGLTQEQVANYLGVSTPAVNKWEKGNTYPDISLLPALARLLKIDMNELFSFREELTEKEIGLFVNELSEVSLDSFTEAFEMASRKIQEYPHCDLLIYTIATVLNGSLTLSDLNDEERMEYNTAIIEWLERTADSQDERVRNSSVFILATKYVQMEKYEEANALLKKIPDTVIDATIMKTSVLAHQEGTDTAALFLEGKLLQAVINIQSYLYKLIEMEEETGNHDKAEKIAEITDHMISLFGLWNYGNTVPYLLIAGYRKDVEKCIQLIKRLLSESQKPWNMTQSPLYYRYEDTAQGKAFSGLGKNFVRELYSEIENKKEYEFLRGNKELESIFEEHLK
;
A
#
# COMPACT_ATOMS: atom_id res chain seq x y z
N MET A 1 11.01 -36.96 4.92
CA MET A 1 11.48 -36.60 6.28
C MET A 1 12.96 -36.89 6.36
N ARG A 2 13.83 -35.91 6.55
CA ARG A 2 15.30 -36.02 6.43
C ARG A 2 16.00 -36.21 7.79
N ILE A 3 15.30 -36.77 8.81
CA ILE A 3 15.81 -36.86 10.18
C ILE A 3 17.17 -37.61 10.26
N GLY A 4 17.37 -38.66 9.45
CA GLY A 4 18.63 -39.39 9.42
C GLY A 4 19.83 -38.57 8.98
N GLU A 5 19.65 -37.69 7.98
CA GLU A 5 20.68 -36.74 7.53
C GLU A 5 21.01 -35.72 8.63
N GLN A 6 20.00 -35.20 9.33
CA GLN A 6 20.18 -34.27 10.44
C GLN A 6 20.96 -34.93 11.59
N ILE A 7 20.57 -36.12 11.98
CA ILE A 7 21.31 -36.91 13.02
C ILE A 7 22.78 -37.01 12.62
N LYS A 8 23.08 -37.41 11.38
CA LYS A 8 24.45 -37.59 10.88
C LYS A 8 25.23 -36.27 10.85
N ASN A 9 24.62 -35.21 10.38
CA ASN A 9 25.27 -33.90 10.24
C ASN A 9 25.61 -33.34 11.63
N TYR A 10 24.61 -33.24 12.51
CA TYR A 10 24.81 -32.68 13.85
C TYR A 10 25.72 -33.55 14.74
N ARG A 11 25.62 -34.88 14.63
CA ARG A 11 26.57 -35.78 15.30
C ARG A 11 28.03 -35.45 14.92
N LYS A 12 28.30 -35.25 13.62
CA LYS A 12 29.64 -34.87 13.13
C LYS A 12 30.04 -33.47 13.62
N THR A 13 29.14 -32.51 13.63
CA THR A 13 29.40 -31.16 14.12
C THR A 13 29.79 -31.11 15.58
N VAL A 14 29.13 -31.96 16.43
CA VAL A 14 29.50 -32.07 17.86
C VAL A 14 30.65 -33.06 18.10
N GLY A 15 31.24 -33.66 17.05
CA GLY A 15 32.42 -34.54 17.15
C GLY A 15 32.18 -35.92 17.70
N LEU A 16 30.93 -36.43 17.68
CA LEU A 16 30.60 -37.73 18.23
C LEU A 16 30.71 -38.84 17.19
N THR A 17 31.07 -40.07 17.66
CA THR A 17 30.96 -41.29 16.86
C THR A 17 29.56 -41.89 16.96
N GLN A 18 29.17 -42.76 16.02
CA GLN A 18 27.90 -43.52 16.12
C GLN A 18 27.81 -44.37 17.38
N GLU A 19 28.95 -44.93 17.83
CA GLU A 19 29.03 -45.71 19.05
C GLU A 19 28.77 -44.87 20.32
N GLN A 20 29.32 -43.64 20.37
CA GLN A 20 29.08 -42.73 21.48
C GLN A 20 27.60 -42.30 21.56
N VAL A 21 26.96 -42.05 20.42
CA VAL A 21 25.52 -41.76 20.36
C VAL A 21 24.71 -42.97 20.83
N ALA A 22 25.06 -44.15 20.34
CA ALA A 22 24.42 -45.42 20.74
C ALA A 22 24.51 -45.68 22.25
N ASN A 23 25.70 -45.53 22.83
CA ASN A 23 25.94 -45.68 24.24
C ASN A 23 25.16 -44.69 25.10
N TYR A 24 25.09 -43.41 24.67
CA TYR A 24 24.33 -42.38 25.39
C TYR A 24 22.83 -42.67 25.41
N LEU A 25 22.29 -43.17 24.29
CA LEU A 25 20.86 -43.44 24.13
C LEU A 25 20.44 -44.84 24.57
N GLY A 26 21.39 -45.73 24.98
CA GLY A 26 21.11 -47.11 25.37
C GLY A 26 20.65 -47.99 24.19
N VAL A 27 21.14 -47.73 22.99
CA VAL A 27 20.81 -48.49 21.77
C VAL A 27 22.06 -49.10 21.14
N SER A 28 21.89 -49.94 20.13
CA SER A 28 23.05 -50.53 19.42
C SER A 28 23.60 -49.55 18.34
N THR A 29 24.93 -49.59 18.11
CA THR A 29 25.57 -48.82 17.02
C THR A 29 24.95 -49.09 15.65
N PRO A 30 24.57 -50.34 15.26
CA PRO A 30 23.84 -50.60 14.05
C PRO A 30 22.49 -49.87 13.93
N ALA A 31 21.80 -49.63 15.07
CA ALA A 31 20.55 -48.87 15.06
C ALA A 31 20.80 -47.41 14.64
N VAL A 32 21.80 -46.75 15.22
CA VAL A 32 22.20 -45.39 14.84
C VAL A 32 22.60 -45.29 13.36
N ASN A 33 23.34 -46.30 12.86
CA ASN A 33 23.71 -46.36 11.46
C ASN A 33 22.49 -46.47 10.52
N LYS A 34 21.48 -47.30 10.92
CA LYS A 34 20.22 -47.40 10.15
C LYS A 34 19.42 -46.10 10.15
N TRP A 35 19.40 -45.34 11.25
CA TRP A 35 18.76 -44.05 11.35
C TRP A 35 19.42 -43.04 10.39
N GLU A 36 20.77 -42.94 10.42
CA GLU A 36 21.55 -42.03 9.57
C GLU A 36 21.44 -42.38 8.08
N LYS A 37 21.14 -43.63 7.72
CA LYS A 37 20.89 -44.06 6.35
C LYS A 37 19.42 -43.93 5.94
N GLY A 38 18.54 -43.54 6.87
CA GLY A 38 17.09 -43.42 6.61
C GLY A 38 16.35 -44.75 6.48
N ASN A 39 16.99 -45.87 6.85
CA ASN A 39 16.39 -47.21 6.79
C ASN A 39 15.38 -47.47 7.92
N THR A 40 15.55 -46.83 9.05
CA THR A 40 14.65 -46.83 10.20
C THR A 40 14.71 -45.47 10.89
N TYR A 41 13.75 -45.23 11.80
CA TYR A 41 13.72 -44.01 12.62
C TYR A 41 14.01 -44.34 14.08
N PRO A 42 14.55 -43.36 14.86
CA PRO A 42 14.60 -43.48 16.31
C PRO A 42 13.19 -43.64 16.90
N ASP A 43 13.05 -44.34 18.00
CA ASP A 43 11.82 -44.30 18.79
C ASP A 43 11.56 -42.89 19.29
N ILE A 44 10.30 -42.47 19.30
CA ILE A 44 9.88 -41.11 19.67
C ILE A 44 10.36 -40.73 21.08
N SER A 45 10.44 -41.70 21.99
CA SER A 45 10.92 -41.50 23.35
C SER A 45 12.42 -41.17 23.46
N LEU A 46 13.21 -41.49 22.44
CA LEU A 46 14.64 -41.17 22.36
C LEU A 46 14.93 -39.79 21.78
N LEU A 47 13.98 -39.21 21.06
CA LEU A 47 14.20 -37.95 20.34
C LEU A 47 14.59 -36.79 21.26
N PRO A 48 13.98 -36.55 22.44
CA PRO A 48 14.42 -35.50 23.35
C PRO A 48 15.83 -35.65 23.87
N ALA A 49 16.28 -36.92 24.13
CA ALA A 49 17.64 -37.22 24.57
C ALA A 49 18.63 -37.02 23.42
N LEU A 50 18.26 -37.45 22.21
CA LEU A 50 19.06 -37.28 21.00
C LEU A 50 19.26 -35.79 20.68
N ALA A 51 18.21 -34.98 20.71
CA ALA A 51 18.27 -33.54 20.47
C ALA A 51 19.21 -32.84 21.47
N ARG A 52 19.11 -33.17 22.78
CA ARG A 52 20.04 -32.64 23.80
C ARG A 52 21.49 -33.06 23.57
N LEU A 53 21.73 -34.32 23.19
CA LEU A 53 23.06 -34.80 22.87
C LEU A 53 23.69 -34.07 21.67
N LEU A 54 22.89 -33.86 20.65
CA LEU A 54 23.29 -33.16 19.42
C LEU A 54 23.33 -31.63 19.57
N LYS A 55 22.85 -31.09 20.70
CA LYS A 55 22.75 -29.66 21.03
C LYS A 55 21.89 -28.88 20.02
N ILE A 56 20.76 -29.44 19.62
CA ILE A 56 19.77 -28.85 18.71
C ILE A 56 18.39 -28.93 19.34
N ASP A 57 17.46 -28.10 18.82
CA ASP A 57 16.06 -28.24 19.19
C ASP A 57 15.36 -29.35 18.38
N MET A 58 14.12 -29.66 18.76
CA MET A 58 13.34 -30.71 18.10
C MET A 58 12.97 -30.31 16.65
N ASN A 59 12.74 -29.04 16.37
CA ASN A 59 12.39 -28.58 15.03
C ASN A 59 13.58 -28.73 14.08
N GLU A 60 14.79 -28.40 14.56
CA GLU A 60 16.03 -28.67 13.83
C GLU A 60 16.25 -30.14 13.55
N LEU A 61 15.99 -31.02 14.57
CA LEU A 61 16.11 -32.45 14.40
C LEU A 61 15.15 -33.01 13.34
N PHE A 62 13.93 -32.52 13.32
CA PHE A 62 12.93 -32.90 12.33
C PHE A 62 13.05 -32.15 11.00
N SER A 63 13.89 -31.12 10.90
CA SER A 63 13.87 -30.15 9.83
C SER A 63 12.46 -29.57 9.62
N PHE A 64 11.75 -29.39 10.74
CA PHE A 64 10.40 -28.86 10.72
C PHE A 64 10.45 -27.34 10.60
N ARG A 65 9.73 -26.83 9.64
CA ARG A 65 9.41 -25.41 9.51
C ARG A 65 7.91 -25.28 9.36
N GLU A 66 7.34 -24.39 10.15
CA GLU A 66 5.91 -24.12 10.13
C GLU A 66 5.52 -23.38 8.85
N GLU A 67 6.42 -22.53 8.34
CA GLU A 67 6.21 -21.71 7.17
C GLU A 67 7.34 -21.89 6.13
N LEU A 68 7.00 -21.60 4.89
CA LEU A 68 7.96 -21.47 3.80
C LEU A 68 8.55 -20.06 3.77
N THR A 69 9.79 -19.94 3.31
CA THR A 69 10.41 -18.64 3.02
C THR A 69 9.76 -18.01 1.78
N GLU A 70 9.80 -16.67 1.67
CA GLU A 70 9.31 -15.95 0.49
C GLU A 70 9.94 -16.48 -0.82
N LYS A 71 11.21 -16.89 -0.79
CA LYS A 71 11.89 -17.48 -1.94
C LYS A 71 11.31 -18.84 -2.34
N GLU A 72 11.04 -19.70 -1.36
CA GLU A 72 10.42 -21.02 -1.60
C GLU A 72 9.00 -20.89 -2.13
N ILE A 73 8.23 -19.92 -1.59
CA ILE A 73 6.90 -19.57 -2.09
C ILE A 73 7.00 -19.08 -3.53
N GLY A 74 7.92 -18.17 -3.83
CA GLY A 74 8.11 -17.64 -5.19
C GLY A 74 8.45 -18.73 -6.21
N LEU A 75 9.33 -19.68 -5.85
CA LEU A 75 9.67 -20.82 -6.72
C LEU A 75 8.46 -21.71 -6.99
N PHE A 76 7.71 -22.05 -5.94
CA PHE A 76 6.51 -22.85 -6.07
C PHE A 76 5.44 -22.18 -6.92
N VAL A 77 5.22 -20.88 -6.73
CA VAL A 77 4.20 -20.12 -7.45
C VAL A 77 4.56 -19.93 -8.92
N ASN A 78 5.85 -19.81 -9.27
CA ASN A 78 6.28 -19.81 -10.66
C ASN A 78 5.96 -21.14 -11.35
N GLU A 79 6.26 -22.27 -10.71
CA GLU A 79 5.89 -23.60 -11.19
C GLU A 79 4.35 -23.76 -11.33
N LEU A 80 3.61 -23.30 -10.30
CA LEU A 80 2.15 -23.29 -10.32
C LEU A 80 1.59 -22.49 -11.49
N SER A 81 2.17 -21.32 -11.78
CA SER A 81 1.76 -20.49 -12.92
C SER A 81 1.99 -21.19 -14.26
N GLU A 82 3.13 -21.87 -14.43
CA GLU A 82 3.43 -22.64 -15.64
C GLU A 82 2.42 -23.77 -15.83
N VAL A 83 2.17 -24.57 -14.79
CA VAL A 83 1.18 -25.67 -14.84
C VAL A 83 -0.22 -25.13 -15.13
N SER A 84 -0.59 -23.97 -14.61
CA SER A 84 -1.92 -23.39 -14.80
C SER A 84 -2.21 -22.95 -16.25
N LEU A 85 -1.17 -22.72 -17.06
CA LEU A 85 -1.30 -22.43 -18.50
C LEU A 85 -1.69 -23.68 -19.30
N ASP A 86 -1.24 -24.86 -18.84
CA ASP A 86 -1.51 -26.13 -19.53
C ASP A 86 -2.80 -26.80 -18.99
N SER A 87 -2.98 -26.78 -17.68
CA SER A 87 -4.13 -27.38 -17.00
C SER A 87 -4.44 -26.69 -15.68
N PHE A 88 -5.54 -25.94 -15.63
CA PHE A 88 -6.01 -25.32 -14.40
C PHE A 88 -6.32 -26.34 -13.29
N THR A 89 -6.91 -27.46 -13.65
CA THR A 89 -7.27 -28.54 -12.70
C THR A 89 -6.04 -29.11 -12.02
N GLU A 90 -4.97 -29.41 -12.78
CA GLU A 90 -3.72 -29.92 -12.20
C GLU A 90 -3.05 -28.87 -11.31
N ALA A 91 -3.06 -27.60 -11.71
CA ALA A 91 -2.54 -26.49 -10.89
C ALA A 91 -3.32 -26.36 -9.58
N PHE A 92 -4.64 -26.46 -9.61
CA PHE A 92 -5.48 -26.40 -8.42
C PHE A 92 -5.22 -27.56 -7.45
N GLU A 93 -5.06 -28.79 -7.96
CA GLU A 93 -4.69 -29.94 -7.15
C GLU A 93 -3.30 -29.78 -6.51
N MET A 94 -2.34 -29.28 -7.29
CA MET A 94 -0.98 -28.98 -6.81
C MET A 94 -1.00 -27.93 -5.69
N ALA A 95 -1.77 -26.85 -5.88
CA ALA A 95 -2.00 -25.79 -4.91
C ALA A 95 -2.64 -26.33 -3.62
N SER A 96 -3.71 -27.12 -3.74
CA SER A 96 -4.44 -27.69 -2.61
C SER A 96 -3.53 -28.60 -1.76
N ARG A 97 -2.72 -29.44 -2.39
CA ARG A 97 -1.72 -30.27 -1.68
C ARG A 97 -0.70 -29.42 -0.95
N LYS A 98 -0.24 -28.31 -1.55
CA LYS A 98 0.75 -27.41 -0.92
C LYS A 98 0.17 -26.66 0.27
N ILE A 99 -1.07 -26.22 0.18
CA ILE A 99 -1.79 -25.60 1.30
C ILE A 99 -2.01 -26.60 2.44
N GLN A 100 -2.31 -27.88 2.13
CA GLN A 100 -2.43 -28.93 3.15
C GLN A 100 -1.08 -29.24 3.83
N GLU A 101 0.04 -29.13 3.12
CA GLU A 101 1.39 -29.31 3.67
C GLU A 101 1.77 -28.17 4.64
N TYR A 102 1.36 -26.92 4.32
CA TYR A 102 1.64 -25.70 5.09
C TYR A 102 0.35 -24.95 5.44
N PRO A 103 -0.50 -25.54 6.28
CA PRO A 103 -1.85 -25.01 6.50
C PRO A 103 -1.89 -23.67 7.25
N HIS A 104 -0.82 -23.21 7.86
CA HIS A 104 -0.76 -21.95 8.62
C HIS A 104 0.14 -20.89 7.96
N CYS A 105 0.65 -21.16 6.74
CA CYS A 105 1.46 -20.20 6.01
C CYS A 105 0.56 -19.24 5.18
N ASP A 106 0.08 -18.17 5.80
CA ASP A 106 -0.87 -17.23 5.19
C ASP A 106 -0.33 -16.61 3.91
N LEU A 107 0.97 -16.28 3.85
CA LEU A 107 1.59 -15.73 2.64
C LEU A 107 1.54 -16.72 1.47
N LEU A 108 1.76 -18.02 1.72
CA LEU A 108 1.63 -19.06 0.70
C LEU A 108 0.20 -19.13 0.17
N ILE A 109 -0.78 -19.23 1.09
CA ILE A 109 -2.20 -19.37 0.75
C ILE A 109 -2.68 -18.18 -0.07
N TYR A 110 -2.38 -16.95 0.38
CA TYR A 110 -2.69 -15.72 -0.32
C TYR A 110 -2.08 -15.69 -1.73
N THR A 111 -0.78 -16.03 -1.85
CA THR A 111 -0.08 -15.98 -3.13
C THR A 111 -0.64 -17.00 -4.12
N ILE A 112 -0.92 -18.23 -3.66
CA ILE A 112 -1.61 -19.27 -4.44
C ILE A 112 -2.99 -18.78 -4.90
N ALA A 113 -3.80 -18.28 -3.96
CA ALA A 113 -5.14 -17.78 -4.27
C ALA A 113 -5.10 -16.65 -5.33
N THR A 114 -4.12 -15.76 -5.24
CA THR A 114 -3.93 -14.67 -6.21
C THR A 114 -3.59 -15.18 -7.60
N VAL A 115 -2.64 -16.11 -7.72
CA VAL A 115 -2.23 -16.68 -9.01
C VAL A 115 -3.38 -17.45 -9.65
N LEU A 116 -4.02 -18.35 -8.91
CA LEU A 116 -5.14 -19.13 -9.42
C LEU A 116 -6.36 -18.26 -9.74
N ASN A 117 -6.59 -17.18 -9.01
CA ASN A 117 -7.63 -16.21 -9.36
C ASN A 117 -7.39 -15.57 -10.73
N GLY A 118 -6.15 -15.23 -11.07
CA GLY A 118 -5.79 -14.72 -12.39
C GLY A 118 -5.94 -15.78 -13.49
N SER A 119 -5.41 -16.98 -13.26
CA SER A 119 -5.44 -18.08 -14.22
C SER A 119 -6.86 -18.59 -14.47
N LEU A 120 -7.75 -18.57 -13.46
CA LEU A 120 -9.13 -19.00 -13.60
C LEU A 120 -9.90 -18.20 -14.67
N THR A 121 -9.60 -16.92 -14.79
CA THR A 121 -10.23 -16.03 -15.79
C THR A 121 -9.86 -16.43 -17.23
N LEU A 122 -8.67 -17.00 -17.43
CA LEU A 122 -8.11 -17.37 -18.72
C LEU A 122 -8.32 -18.86 -19.05
N SER A 123 -8.87 -19.65 -18.14
CA SER A 123 -9.06 -21.09 -18.31
C SER A 123 -10.24 -21.43 -19.22
N ASP A 124 -10.14 -22.57 -19.92
CA ASP A 124 -11.19 -23.11 -20.80
C ASP A 124 -12.25 -23.93 -20.05
N LEU A 125 -12.41 -23.71 -18.74
CA LEU A 125 -13.39 -24.42 -17.90
C LEU A 125 -14.81 -23.96 -18.20
N ASN A 126 -15.77 -24.89 -18.05
CA ASN A 126 -17.18 -24.54 -18.09
C ASN A 126 -17.61 -23.73 -16.84
N ASP A 127 -18.82 -23.16 -16.88
CA ASP A 127 -19.27 -22.25 -15.82
C ASP A 127 -19.44 -22.95 -14.45
N GLU A 128 -19.82 -24.22 -14.42
CA GLU A 128 -19.99 -25.00 -13.19
C GLU A 128 -18.64 -25.28 -12.52
N GLU A 129 -17.67 -25.77 -13.28
CA GLU A 129 -16.30 -26.01 -12.81
C GLU A 129 -15.65 -24.70 -12.34
N ARG A 130 -15.82 -23.63 -13.12
CA ARG A 130 -15.30 -22.29 -12.78
C ARG A 130 -15.88 -21.78 -11.46
N MET A 131 -17.16 -22.01 -11.20
CA MET A 131 -17.84 -21.61 -9.98
C MET A 131 -17.32 -22.39 -8.77
N GLU A 132 -17.07 -23.70 -8.92
CA GLU A 132 -16.50 -24.54 -7.85
C GLU A 132 -15.11 -24.06 -7.45
N TYR A 133 -14.20 -23.88 -8.40
CA TYR A 133 -12.86 -23.39 -8.12
C TYR A 133 -12.84 -21.96 -7.56
N ASN A 134 -13.73 -21.09 -8.09
CA ASN A 134 -13.87 -19.74 -7.57
C ASN A 134 -14.28 -19.72 -6.09
N THR A 135 -15.17 -20.64 -5.68
CA THR A 135 -15.61 -20.77 -4.30
C THR A 135 -14.43 -21.15 -3.37
N ALA A 136 -13.62 -22.13 -3.76
CA ALA A 136 -12.43 -22.52 -3.00
C ALA A 136 -11.39 -21.39 -2.90
N ILE A 137 -11.18 -20.63 -3.97
CA ILE A 137 -10.28 -19.47 -3.97
C ILE A 137 -10.81 -18.39 -3.01
N ILE A 138 -12.12 -18.16 -2.97
CA ILE A 138 -12.76 -17.22 -2.02
C ILE A 138 -12.51 -17.68 -0.59
N GLU A 139 -12.70 -18.96 -0.26
CA GLU A 139 -12.44 -19.51 1.09
C GLU A 139 -10.98 -19.30 1.54
N TRP A 140 -10.01 -19.47 0.63
CA TRP A 140 -8.61 -19.20 0.92
C TRP A 140 -8.35 -17.71 1.17
N LEU A 141 -8.99 -16.82 0.40
CA LEU A 141 -8.88 -15.38 0.59
C LEU A 141 -9.58 -14.91 1.88
N GLU A 142 -10.75 -15.45 2.22
CA GLU A 142 -11.44 -15.17 3.48
C GLU A 142 -10.57 -15.53 4.68
N ARG A 143 -9.92 -16.68 4.63
CA ARG A 143 -9.00 -17.12 5.67
C ARG A 143 -7.82 -16.15 5.82
N THR A 144 -7.19 -15.74 4.72
CA THR A 144 -6.03 -14.83 4.75
C THR A 144 -6.41 -13.36 4.97
N ALA A 145 -7.70 -13.01 4.85
CA ALA A 145 -8.24 -11.70 5.22
C ALA A 145 -8.20 -11.42 6.74
N ASP A 146 -7.98 -12.46 7.56
CA ASP A 146 -7.80 -12.33 9.01
C ASP A 146 -6.33 -12.56 9.46
N SER A 147 -5.38 -12.58 8.50
CA SER A 147 -3.95 -12.78 8.75
C SER A 147 -3.37 -11.72 9.71
N GLN A 148 -2.39 -12.14 10.51
CA GLN A 148 -1.60 -11.24 11.34
C GLN A 148 -0.61 -10.41 10.52
N ASP A 149 -0.16 -10.88 9.36
CA ASP A 149 0.61 -10.06 8.40
C ASP A 149 -0.31 -9.04 7.74
N GLU A 150 -0.06 -7.75 8.03
CA GLU A 150 -0.87 -6.65 7.52
C GLU A 150 -0.87 -6.58 5.98
N ARG A 151 0.24 -6.92 5.32
CA ARG A 151 0.34 -6.92 3.85
C ARG A 151 -0.57 -8.00 3.26
N VAL A 152 -0.48 -9.21 3.80
CA VAL A 152 -1.33 -10.35 3.38
C VAL A 152 -2.79 -10.03 3.63
N ARG A 153 -3.13 -9.59 4.85
CA ARG A 153 -4.50 -9.24 5.23
C ARG A 153 -5.13 -8.21 4.29
N ASN A 154 -4.47 -7.05 4.12
CA ASN A 154 -5.02 -5.96 3.32
C ASN A 154 -5.15 -6.34 1.84
N SER A 155 -4.18 -7.08 1.30
CA SER A 155 -4.24 -7.54 -0.09
C SER A 155 -5.33 -8.59 -0.30
N SER A 156 -5.50 -9.53 0.63
CA SER A 156 -6.58 -10.53 0.59
C SER A 156 -7.96 -9.88 0.64
N VAL A 157 -8.14 -8.93 1.56
CA VAL A 157 -9.38 -8.15 1.71
C VAL A 157 -9.69 -7.40 0.41
N PHE A 158 -8.69 -6.82 -0.25
CA PHE A 158 -8.89 -6.09 -1.51
C PHE A 158 -9.34 -7.03 -2.64
N ILE A 159 -8.66 -8.18 -2.82
CA ILE A 159 -9.04 -9.16 -3.85
C ILE A 159 -10.44 -9.72 -3.57
N LEU A 160 -10.73 -10.05 -2.32
CA LEU A 160 -12.03 -10.56 -1.91
C LEU A 160 -13.15 -9.55 -2.17
N ALA A 161 -12.94 -8.27 -1.84
CA ALA A 161 -13.89 -7.20 -2.15
C ALA A 161 -14.11 -7.05 -3.66
N THR A 162 -13.04 -7.20 -4.48
CA THR A 162 -13.17 -7.19 -5.94
C THR A 162 -14.07 -8.33 -6.43
N LYS A 163 -13.89 -9.55 -5.89
CA LYS A 163 -14.74 -10.69 -6.21
C LYS A 163 -16.20 -10.47 -5.83
N TYR A 164 -16.44 -9.90 -4.65
CA TYR A 164 -17.79 -9.60 -4.18
C TYR A 164 -18.49 -8.54 -5.06
N VAL A 165 -17.75 -7.53 -5.53
CA VAL A 165 -18.29 -6.58 -6.53
C VAL A 165 -18.66 -7.29 -7.82
N GLN A 166 -17.83 -8.21 -8.34
CA GLN A 166 -18.12 -9.01 -9.54
C GLN A 166 -19.35 -9.93 -9.36
N MET A 167 -19.59 -10.37 -8.13
CA MET A 167 -20.76 -11.20 -7.77
C MET A 167 -21.99 -10.38 -7.36
N GLU A 168 -21.95 -9.05 -7.53
CA GLU A 168 -23.00 -8.09 -7.13
C GLU A 168 -23.31 -8.08 -5.62
N LYS A 169 -22.39 -8.57 -4.79
CA LYS A 169 -22.46 -8.56 -3.31
C LYS A 169 -21.85 -7.29 -2.75
N TYR A 170 -22.50 -6.17 -3.02
CA TYR A 170 -21.95 -4.83 -2.72
C TYR A 170 -21.87 -4.50 -1.23
N GLU A 171 -22.77 -5.03 -0.41
CA GLU A 171 -22.75 -4.81 1.04
C GLU A 171 -21.54 -5.48 1.69
N GLU A 172 -21.29 -6.73 1.32
CA GLU A 172 -20.12 -7.49 1.79
C GLU A 172 -18.81 -6.84 1.29
N ALA A 173 -18.77 -6.43 0.03
CA ALA A 173 -17.62 -5.71 -0.52
C ALA A 173 -17.35 -4.41 0.25
N ASN A 174 -18.37 -3.61 0.54
CA ASN A 174 -18.23 -2.36 1.31
C ASN A 174 -17.76 -2.62 2.74
N ALA A 175 -18.27 -3.68 3.39
CA ALA A 175 -17.84 -4.04 4.74
C ALA A 175 -16.33 -4.41 4.79
N LEU A 176 -15.84 -5.09 3.75
CA LEU A 176 -14.41 -5.41 3.61
C LEU A 176 -13.58 -4.17 3.34
N LEU A 177 -13.98 -3.32 2.39
CA LEU A 177 -13.24 -2.11 2.01
C LEU A 177 -13.07 -1.12 3.19
N LYS A 178 -14.01 -1.09 4.14
CA LYS A 178 -13.88 -0.30 5.37
C LYS A 178 -12.75 -0.77 6.28
N LYS A 179 -12.30 -2.02 6.16
CA LYS A 179 -11.18 -2.58 6.95
C LYS A 179 -9.81 -2.15 6.42
N ILE A 180 -9.71 -1.68 5.17
CA ILE A 180 -8.46 -1.28 4.53
C ILE A 180 -8.18 0.19 4.84
N PRO A 181 -7.03 0.54 5.43
CA PRO A 181 -6.61 1.92 5.58
C PRO A 181 -6.43 2.60 4.20
N ASP A 182 -6.93 3.81 4.05
CA ASP A 182 -6.86 4.57 2.78
C ASP A 182 -5.41 4.84 2.31
N THR A 183 -4.44 4.68 3.20
CA THR A 183 -3.01 4.90 2.93
C THR A 183 -2.27 3.70 2.33
N VAL A 184 -2.87 2.49 2.38
CA VAL A 184 -2.19 1.24 1.98
C VAL A 184 -2.60 0.80 0.58
N ILE A 185 -3.89 0.85 0.27
CA ILE A 185 -4.44 0.50 -1.05
C ILE A 185 -5.45 1.58 -1.44
N ASP A 186 -5.29 2.15 -2.63
CA ASP A 186 -6.28 3.09 -3.16
C ASP A 186 -7.55 2.34 -3.59
N ALA A 187 -8.49 2.23 -2.67
CA ALA A 187 -9.78 1.62 -2.89
C ALA A 187 -10.84 2.59 -3.47
N THR A 188 -10.45 3.83 -3.83
CA THR A 188 -11.37 4.89 -4.24
C THR A 188 -12.28 4.47 -5.38
N ILE A 189 -11.72 3.88 -6.45
CA ILE A 189 -12.52 3.47 -7.63
C ILE A 189 -13.52 2.37 -7.28
N MET A 190 -13.11 1.40 -6.47
CA MET A 190 -13.99 0.32 -6.03
C MET A 190 -15.12 0.82 -5.10
N LYS A 191 -14.77 1.68 -4.14
CA LYS A 191 -15.76 2.36 -3.28
C LYS A 191 -16.76 3.17 -4.12
N THR A 192 -16.28 3.85 -5.18
CA THR A 192 -17.14 4.58 -6.11
C THR A 192 -18.13 3.64 -6.82
N SER A 193 -17.68 2.47 -7.27
CA SER A 193 -18.54 1.48 -7.94
C SER A 193 -19.62 0.94 -7.01
N VAL A 194 -19.26 0.61 -5.77
CA VAL A 194 -20.22 0.19 -4.73
C VAL A 194 -21.23 1.28 -4.43
N LEU A 195 -20.78 2.52 -4.25
CA LEU A 195 -21.61 3.65 -3.95
C LEU A 195 -22.60 3.97 -5.10
N ALA A 196 -22.14 3.85 -6.35
CA ALA A 196 -23.00 4.03 -7.52
C ALA A 196 -24.16 3.03 -7.55
N HIS A 197 -23.93 1.79 -7.09
CA HIS A 197 -24.97 0.78 -7.01
C HIS A 197 -25.93 1.01 -5.83
N GLN A 198 -25.40 1.37 -4.66
CA GLN A 198 -26.20 1.52 -3.44
C GLN A 198 -26.99 2.83 -3.37
N GLU A 199 -26.39 3.94 -3.80
CA GLU A 199 -26.92 5.30 -3.62
C GLU A 199 -27.10 6.08 -4.93
N GLY A 200 -26.71 5.49 -6.05
CA GLY A 200 -26.84 6.07 -7.38
C GLY A 200 -25.59 6.78 -7.89
N THR A 201 -25.58 6.98 -9.22
CA THR A 201 -24.42 7.49 -9.95
C THR A 201 -24.02 8.92 -9.52
N ASP A 202 -24.99 9.79 -9.21
CA ASP A 202 -24.68 11.16 -8.79
C ASP A 202 -23.96 11.23 -7.44
N THR A 203 -24.38 10.41 -6.47
CA THR A 203 -23.70 10.30 -5.16
C THR A 203 -22.26 9.77 -5.32
N ALA A 204 -22.10 8.75 -6.17
CA ALA A 204 -20.78 8.19 -6.47
C ALA A 204 -19.88 9.21 -7.19
N ALA A 205 -20.42 9.97 -8.13
CA ALA A 205 -19.69 11.02 -8.84
C ALA A 205 -19.27 12.15 -7.88
N LEU A 206 -20.15 12.59 -6.98
CA LEU A 206 -19.83 13.56 -5.94
C LEU A 206 -18.68 13.08 -5.04
N PHE A 207 -18.71 11.82 -4.61
CA PHE A 207 -17.61 11.22 -3.83
C PHE A 207 -16.30 11.26 -4.60
N LEU A 208 -16.32 10.90 -5.90
CA LEU A 208 -15.13 10.88 -6.74
C LEU A 208 -14.60 12.28 -7.04
N GLU A 209 -15.47 13.27 -7.26
CA GLU A 209 -15.10 14.69 -7.42
C GLU A 209 -14.34 15.20 -6.19
N GLY A 210 -14.82 14.88 -4.98
CA GLY A 210 -14.12 15.24 -3.73
C GLY A 210 -12.75 14.56 -3.60
N LYS A 211 -12.65 13.29 -3.98
CA LYS A 211 -11.37 12.57 -3.97
C LYS A 211 -10.40 13.11 -5.01
N LEU A 212 -10.88 13.45 -6.20
CA LEU A 212 -10.07 14.09 -7.25
C LEU A 212 -9.54 15.43 -6.78
N LEU A 213 -10.40 16.27 -6.22
CA LEU A 213 -10.00 17.58 -5.70
C LEU A 213 -8.91 17.44 -4.64
N GLN A 214 -9.09 16.54 -3.67
CA GLN A 214 -8.08 16.29 -2.63
C GLN A 214 -6.75 15.81 -3.23
N ALA A 215 -6.78 14.90 -4.21
CA ALA A 215 -5.57 14.42 -4.87
C ALA A 215 -4.82 15.55 -5.59
N VAL A 216 -5.53 16.43 -6.28
CA VAL A 216 -4.92 17.57 -7.00
C VAL A 216 -4.35 18.60 -6.02
N ILE A 217 -5.01 18.88 -4.89
CA ILE A 217 -4.49 19.75 -3.82
C ILE A 217 -3.20 19.14 -3.22
N ASN A 218 -3.16 17.82 -3.01
CA ASN A 218 -1.95 17.16 -2.53
C ASN A 218 -0.79 17.27 -3.53
N ILE A 219 -1.06 17.06 -4.83
CA ILE A 219 -0.06 17.25 -5.89
C ILE A 219 0.46 18.70 -5.88
N GLN A 220 -0.43 19.68 -5.76
CA GLN A 220 -0.06 21.11 -5.65
C GLN A 220 0.90 21.34 -4.47
N SER A 221 0.61 20.81 -3.32
CA SER A 221 1.46 20.93 -2.11
C SER A 221 2.83 20.29 -2.33
N TYR A 222 2.90 19.15 -3.02
CA TYR A 222 4.18 18.50 -3.35
C TYR A 222 5.00 19.34 -4.33
N LEU A 223 4.36 19.96 -5.33
CA LEU A 223 5.05 20.82 -6.29
C LEU A 223 5.60 22.08 -5.60
N TYR A 224 4.84 22.71 -4.68
CA TYR A 224 5.34 23.81 -3.88
C TYR A 224 6.58 23.41 -3.06
N LYS A 225 6.53 22.24 -2.40
CA LYS A 225 7.67 21.76 -1.63
C LYS A 225 8.89 21.45 -2.50
N LEU A 226 8.70 20.92 -3.69
CA LEU A 226 9.78 20.71 -4.66
C LEU A 226 10.42 22.05 -5.11
N ILE A 227 9.63 23.09 -5.34
CA ILE A 227 10.16 24.44 -5.67
C ILE A 227 11.08 24.94 -4.54
N GLU A 228 10.63 24.85 -3.29
CA GLU A 228 11.44 25.23 -2.12
C GLU A 228 12.78 24.46 -2.09
N MET A 229 12.72 23.14 -2.25
CA MET A 229 13.93 22.28 -2.21
C MET A 229 14.89 22.57 -3.37
N GLU A 230 14.39 22.84 -4.57
CA GLU A 230 15.25 23.20 -5.72
C GLU A 230 15.86 24.59 -5.56
N GLU A 231 15.13 25.59 -4.98
CA GLU A 231 15.72 26.90 -4.63
C GLU A 231 16.76 26.78 -3.52
N GLU A 232 16.52 25.98 -2.46
CA GLU A 232 17.49 25.72 -1.39
C GLU A 232 18.80 25.10 -1.90
N THR A 233 18.71 24.26 -2.93
CA THR A 233 19.88 23.60 -3.53
C THR A 233 20.51 24.37 -4.68
N GLY A 234 19.97 25.57 -5.02
CA GLY A 234 20.50 26.43 -6.07
C GLY A 234 20.13 26.00 -7.48
N ASN A 235 19.18 25.10 -7.66
CA ASN A 235 18.70 24.61 -8.95
C ASN A 235 17.57 25.52 -9.54
N HIS A 236 17.84 26.81 -9.66
CA HIS A 236 16.87 27.83 -10.01
C HIS A 236 16.05 27.56 -11.28
N ASP A 237 16.70 27.04 -12.34
CA ASP A 237 16.03 26.70 -13.61
C ASP A 237 14.99 25.58 -13.43
N LYS A 238 15.23 24.64 -12.50
CA LYS A 238 14.27 23.58 -12.21
C LYS A 238 13.09 24.10 -11.41
N ALA A 239 13.34 24.95 -10.42
CA ALA A 239 12.29 25.61 -9.64
C ALA A 239 11.32 26.37 -10.54
N GLU A 240 11.83 27.15 -11.52
CA GLU A 240 11.01 27.85 -12.51
C GLU A 240 10.17 26.90 -13.37
N LYS A 241 10.76 25.81 -13.86
CA LYS A 241 10.01 24.80 -14.63
C LYS A 241 8.92 24.12 -13.80
N ILE A 242 9.17 23.84 -12.52
CA ILE A 242 8.15 23.28 -11.62
C ILE A 242 7.03 24.32 -11.39
N ALA A 243 7.37 25.60 -11.26
CA ALA A 243 6.37 26.65 -11.13
C ALA A 243 5.48 26.76 -12.39
N GLU A 244 6.05 26.67 -13.59
CA GLU A 244 5.30 26.62 -14.86
C GLU A 244 4.37 25.39 -14.92
N ILE A 245 4.85 24.22 -14.52
CA ILE A 245 4.04 22.98 -14.45
C ILE A 245 2.87 23.19 -13.47
N THR A 246 3.14 23.82 -12.33
CA THR A 246 2.12 24.08 -11.30
C THR A 246 1.04 25.03 -11.83
N ASP A 247 1.42 26.08 -12.52
CA ASP A 247 0.50 27.04 -13.16
C ASP A 247 -0.41 26.36 -14.19
N HIS A 248 0.17 25.54 -15.06
CA HIS A 248 -0.59 24.73 -16.02
C HIS A 248 -1.54 23.74 -15.34
N MET A 249 -1.10 23.07 -14.27
CA MET A 249 -1.92 22.13 -13.52
C MET A 249 -3.12 22.81 -12.87
N ILE A 250 -2.91 23.98 -12.23
CA ILE A 250 -3.97 24.76 -11.60
C ILE A 250 -5.02 25.14 -12.62
N SER A 251 -4.58 25.62 -13.78
CA SER A 251 -5.46 26.00 -14.89
C SER A 251 -6.21 24.79 -15.48
N LEU A 252 -5.50 23.65 -15.69
CA LEU A 252 -6.07 22.43 -16.27
C LEU A 252 -7.14 21.80 -15.37
N PHE A 253 -6.89 21.76 -14.07
CA PHE A 253 -7.82 21.19 -13.09
C PHE A 253 -8.83 22.20 -12.55
N GLY A 254 -8.83 23.45 -13.03
CA GLY A 254 -9.77 24.46 -12.60
C GLY A 254 -9.71 24.79 -11.11
N LEU A 255 -8.51 24.75 -10.53
CA LEU A 255 -8.30 25.14 -9.14
C LEU A 255 -8.43 26.66 -8.97
N TRP A 256 -8.47 27.11 -7.73
CA TRP A 256 -8.59 28.53 -7.44
C TRP A 256 -7.37 29.31 -7.96
N ASN A 257 -7.64 30.37 -8.75
CA ASN A 257 -6.63 31.12 -9.51
C ASN A 257 -5.51 31.75 -8.66
N TYR A 258 -5.75 32.03 -7.37
CA TYR A 258 -4.66 32.54 -6.53
C TYR A 258 -3.48 31.58 -6.47
N GLY A 259 -3.73 30.27 -6.59
CA GLY A 259 -2.71 29.25 -6.60
C GLY A 259 -1.66 29.43 -7.69
N ASN A 260 -1.99 30.07 -8.82
CA ASN A 260 -1.04 30.38 -9.90
C ASN A 260 0.04 31.38 -9.49
N THR A 261 -0.18 32.16 -8.44
CA THR A 261 0.76 33.18 -7.96
C THR A 261 1.73 32.62 -6.91
N VAL A 262 1.30 31.62 -6.15
CA VAL A 262 2.07 31.04 -5.02
C VAL A 262 3.44 30.50 -5.44
N PRO A 263 3.60 29.71 -6.53
CA PRO A 263 4.89 29.18 -6.96
C PRO A 263 5.95 30.28 -7.19
N TYR A 264 5.52 31.36 -7.82
CA TYR A 264 6.40 32.50 -8.11
C TYR A 264 6.73 33.31 -6.88
N LEU A 265 5.80 33.40 -5.90
CA LEU A 265 6.06 34.04 -4.61
C LEU A 265 7.09 33.26 -3.81
N LEU A 266 7.02 31.92 -3.80
CA LEU A 266 8.03 31.06 -3.18
C LEU A 266 9.41 31.33 -3.79
N ILE A 267 9.54 31.33 -5.12
CA ILE A 267 10.80 31.63 -5.82
C ILE A 267 11.33 32.99 -5.44
N ALA A 268 10.47 34.03 -5.49
CA ALA A 268 10.87 35.40 -5.15
C ALA A 268 11.32 35.52 -3.69
N GLY A 269 10.68 34.82 -2.76
CA GLY A 269 11.03 34.78 -1.35
C GLY A 269 12.42 34.17 -1.13
N TYR A 270 12.71 33.02 -1.71
CA TYR A 270 14.04 32.39 -1.63
C TYR A 270 15.14 33.26 -2.23
N ARG A 271 14.83 33.96 -3.33
CA ARG A 271 15.76 34.90 -4.01
C ARG A 271 15.84 36.26 -3.35
N LYS A 272 15.04 36.53 -2.31
CA LYS A 272 14.96 37.81 -1.56
C LYS A 272 14.65 39.02 -2.46
N ASP A 273 13.82 38.80 -3.48
CA ASP A 273 13.40 39.86 -4.39
C ASP A 273 12.19 40.60 -3.80
N VAL A 274 12.47 41.73 -3.11
CA VAL A 274 11.48 42.54 -2.38
C VAL A 274 10.40 43.05 -3.30
N GLU A 275 10.76 43.64 -4.47
CA GLU A 275 9.81 44.23 -5.38
C GLU A 275 8.87 43.17 -5.97
N LYS A 276 9.43 42.05 -6.37
CA LYS A 276 8.67 40.94 -6.94
C LYS A 276 7.74 40.32 -5.89
N CYS A 277 8.19 40.12 -4.65
CA CYS A 277 7.34 39.63 -3.56
C CYS A 277 6.13 40.55 -3.33
N ILE A 278 6.34 41.87 -3.23
CA ILE A 278 5.26 42.83 -3.01
C ILE A 278 4.24 42.80 -4.18
N GLN A 279 4.72 42.75 -5.43
CA GLN A 279 3.86 42.65 -6.61
C GLN A 279 3.02 41.36 -6.58
N LEU A 280 3.64 40.24 -6.25
CA LEU A 280 2.97 38.93 -6.21
C LEU A 280 1.99 38.83 -5.04
N ILE A 281 2.32 39.40 -3.87
CA ILE A 281 1.41 39.46 -2.73
C ILE A 281 0.17 40.28 -3.07
N LYS A 282 0.33 41.47 -3.69
CA LYS A 282 -0.82 42.28 -4.17
C LYS A 282 -1.71 41.48 -5.12
N ARG A 283 -1.11 40.80 -6.10
CA ARG A 283 -1.85 39.93 -7.04
C ARG A 283 -2.58 38.82 -6.32
N LEU A 284 -1.92 38.13 -5.41
CA LEU A 284 -2.44 37.01 -4.63
C LEU A 284 -3.64 37.44 -3.79
N LEU A 285 -3.54 38.56 -3.07
CA LEU A 285 -4.64 39.14 -2.30
C LEU A 285 -5.81 39.53 -3.18
N SER A 286 -5.56 40.15 -4.34
CA SER A 286 -6.61 40.49 -5.32
C SER A 286 -7.32 39.26 -5.88
N GLU A 287 -6.58 38.19 -6.21
CA GLU A 287 -7.16 36.92 -6.71
C GLU A 287 -7.92 36.16 -5.61
N SER A 288 -7.46 36.20 -4.37
CA SER A 288 -8.13 35.54 -3.24
C SER A 288 -9.48 36.14 -2.87
N GLN A 289 -9.74 37.39 -3.26
CA GLN A 289 -11.06 38.04 -3.10
C GLN A 289 -12.08 37.55 -4.13
N LYS A 290 -11.65 36.98 -5.23
CA LYS A 290 -12.54 36.43 -6.23
C LYS A 290 -13.08 35.07 -5.80
N PRO A 291 -14.38 34.82 -5.86
CA PRO A 291 -14.92 33.53 -5.48
C PRO A 291 -14.39 32.45 -6.41
N TRP A 292 -14.05 31.28 -5.82
CA TRP A 292 -13.77 30.11 -6.63
C TRP A 292 -15.10 29.50 -7.11
N ASN A 293 -15.36 29.59 -8.39
CA ASN A 293 -16.58 29.11 -9.01
C ASN A 293 -16.39 27.64 -9.46
N MET A 294 -16.65 26.69 -8.57
CA MET A 294 -16.56 25.26 -8.87
C MET A 294 -17.67 24.76 -9.77
N THR A 295 -18.86 25.42 -9.79
CA THR A 295 -20.02 25.00 -10.61
C THR A 295 -19.73 25.02 -12.11
N GLN A 296 -18.79 25.85 -12.55
CA GLN A 296 -18.37 25.92 -13.97
C GLN A 296 -17.34 24.85 -14.34
N SER A 297 -16.76 24.16 -13.34
CA SER A 297 -15.80 23.10 -13.60
C SER A 297 -16.52 21.79 -13.93
N PRO A 298 -16.19 21.10 -15.01
CA PRO A 298 -16.73 19.77 -15.29
C PRO A 298 -16.26 18.72 -14.26
N LEU A 299 -15.27 19.07 -13.42
CA LEU A 299 -14.63 18.17 -12.47
C LEU A 299 -15.19 18.25 -11.05
N TYR A 300 -15.89 19.37 -10.67
CA TYR A 300 -16.26 19.63 -9.29
C TYR A 300 -17.65 20.26 -9.12
N TYR A 301 -18.48 20.30 -10.15
CA TYR A 301 -19.74 21.04 -10.11
C TYR A 301 -20.74 20.50 -9.07
N ARG A 302 -20.67 19.21 -8.72
CA ARG A 302 -21.48 18.62 -7.64
C ARG A 302 -20.92 18.94 -6.26
N TYR A 303 -19.58 19.09 -6.17
CA TYR A 303 -18.90 19.25 -4.89
C TYR A 303 -19.16 20.60 -4.23
N GLU A 304 -19.43 21.65 -5.02
CA GLU A 304 -19.69 23.00 -4.51
C GLU A 304 -20.88 23.09 -3.55
N ASP A 305 -21.91 22.26 -3.75
CA ASP A 305 -23.10 22.24 -2.90
C ASP A 305 -22.88 21.55 -1.54
N THR A 306 -21.75 20.89 -1.36
CA THR A 306 -21.39 20.28 -0.07
C THR A 306 -21.00 21.34 0.97
N ALA A 307 -21.08 20.98 2.25
CA ALA A 307 -20.58 21.83 3.34
C ALA A 307 -19.10 22.20 3.18
N GLN A 308 -18.28 21.26 2.67
CA GLN A 308 -16.87 21.47 2.40
C GLN A 308 -16.65 22.37 1.20
N GLY A 309 -17.40 22.18 0.10
CA GLY A 309 -17.33 23.04 -1.07
C GLY A 309 -17.68 24.50 -0.72
N LYS A 310 -18.72 24.70 0.07
CA LYS A 310 -19.11 26.03 0.59
C LYS A 310 -18.07 26.63 1.54
N ALA A 311 -17.37 25.82 2.32
CA ALA A 311 -16.26 26.27 3.16
C ALA A 311 -15.07 26.79 2.31
N PHE A 312 -14.76 26.11 1.21
CA PHE A 312 -13.72 26.56 0.28
C PHE A 312 -14.05 27.91 -0.39
N SER A 313 -15.30 28.16 -0.74
CA SER A 313 -15.71 29.43 -1.36
C SER A 313 -15.69 30.62 -0.38
N GLY A 314 -15.66 30.37 0.94
CA GLY A 314 -15.66 31.40 2.00
C GLY A 314 -14.28 31.77 2.58
N LEU A 315 -13.19 31.19 2.10
CA LEU A 315 -11.86 31.28 2.72
C LEU A 315 -11.14 32.64 2.59
N GLY A 316 -11.64 33.60 1.78
CA GLY A 316 -10.91 34.80 1.41
C GLY A 316 -10.33 35.61 2.59
N LYS A 317 -11.11 35.88 3.66
CA LYS A 317 -10.61 36.62 4.82
C LYS A 317 -9.65 35.82 5.69
N ASN A 318 -9.87 34.52 5.86
CA ASN A 318 -8.97 33.67 6.61
C ASN A 318 -7.63 33.52 5.88
N PHE A 319 -7.67 33.40 4.57
CA PHE A 319 -6.48 33.33 3.73
C PHE A 319 -5.56 34.57 3.89
N VAL A 320 -6.13 35.78 3.93
CA VAL A 320 -5.34 37.00 4.15
C VAL A 320 -4.58 36.95 5.48
N ARG A 321 -5.23 36.47 6.55
CA ARG A 321 -4.60 36.33 7.88
C ARG A 321 -3.51 35.25 7.90
N GLU A 322 -3.77 34.13 7.23
CA GLU A 322 -2.79 33.04 7.12
C GLU A 322 -1.56 33.51 6.33
N LEU A 323 -1.75 34.17 5.20
CA LEU A 323 -0.67 34.71 4.39
C LEU A 323 0.17 35.73 5.18
N TYR A 324 -0.48 36.63 5.91
CA TYR A 324 0.20 37.60 6.77
C TYR A 324 1.03 36.91 7.83
N SER A 325 0.44 35.93 8.52
CA SER A 325 1.13 35.10 9.52
C SER A 325 2.31 34.33 8.94
N GLU A 326 2.18 33.82 7.71
CA GLU A 326 3.23 33.10 7.02
C GLU A 326 4.43 34.01 6.72
N ILE A 327 4.17 35.21 6.20
CA ILE A 327 5.21 36.20 5.90
C ILE A 327 5.93 36.68 7.17
N GLU A 328 5.20 36.87 8.25
CA GLU A 328 5.80 37.28 9.55
C GLU A 328 6.62 36.18 10.21
N ASN A 329 6.27 34.91 10.03
CA ASN A 329 6.87 33.81 10.78
C ASN A 329 7.92 33.01 10.02
N LYS A 330 7.80 32.91 8.69
CA LYS A 330 8.74 32.13 7.89
C LYS A 330 10.06 32.88 7.68
N LYS A 331 11.16 32.12 7.77
CA LYS A 331 12.52 32.63 7.61
C LYS A 331 12.79 33.16 6.19
N GLU A 332 12.16 32.55 5.21
CA GLU A 332 12.28 32.90 3.80
C GLU A 332 11.78 34.32 3.50
N TYR A 333 10.88 34.86 4.34
CA TYR A 333 10.30 36.20 4.22
C TYR A 333 10.81 37.19 5.27
N GLU A 334 11.79 36.84 6.09
CA GLU A 334 12.35 37.71 7.13
C GLU A 334 12.80 39.10 6.62
N PHE A 335 13.27 39.15 5.37
CA PHE A 335 13.71 40.38 4.71
C PHE A 335 12.54 41.33 4.33
N LEU A 336 11.29 40.89 4.42
CA LEU A 336 10.09 41.70 4.20
C LEU A 336 9.53 42.32 5.47
N ARG A 337 9.98 41.88 6.64
CA ARG A 337 9.46 42.38 7.94
C ARG A 337 9.77 43.87 8.14
N GLY A 338 8.74 44.61 8.56
CA GLY A 338 8.82 46.05 8.72
C GLY A 338 8.80 46.86 7.42
N ASN A 339 8.47 46.21 6.28
CA ASN A 339 8.26 46.93 5.05
C ASN A 339 6.91 47.68 5.08
N LYS A 340 6.95 48.99 5.14
CA LYS A 340 5.77 49.87 5.28
C LYS A 340 4.74 49.72 4.17
N GLU A 341 5.17 49.44 2.94
CA GLU A 341 4.28 49.20 1.81
C GLU A 341 3.49 47.91 2.01
N LEU A 342 4.17 46.86 2.47
CA LEU A 342 3.55 45.55 2.74
C LEU A 342 2.56 45.64 3.91
N GLU A 343 2.92 46.32 4.99
CA GLU A 343 2.04 46.55 6.15
C GLU A 343 0.75 47.29 5.70
N SER A 344 0.89 48.34 4.91
CA SER A 344 -0.28 49.10 4.36
C SER A 344 -1.20 48.22 3.50
N ILE A 345 -0.64 47.33 2.69
CA ILE A 345 -1.41 46.39 1.84
C ILE A 345 -2.24 45.45 2.70
N PHE A 346 -1.65 44.85 3.74
CA PHE A 346 -2.39 43.96 4.63
C PHE A 346 -3.43 44.66 5.48
N GLU A 347 -3.15 45.88 5.98
CA GLU A 347 -4.14 46.68 6.70
C GLU A 347 -5.39 47.00 5.85
N GLU A 348 -5.22 47.21 4.56
CA GLU A 348 -6.33 47.48 3.62
C GLU A 348 -7.22 46.23 3.45
N HIS A 349 -6.64 45.02 3.42
CA HIS A 349 -7.36 43.79 3.16
C HIS A 349 -7.88 43.09 4.43
N LEU A 350 -7.38 43.47 5.62
CA LEU A 350 -7.84 42.93 6.91
C LEU A 350 -9.04 43.68 7.49
N LYS A 351 -9.33 44.90 6.96
CA LYS A 351 -10.52 45.68 7.32
C LYS A 351 -11.76 45.10 6.62
#